data_6076937df18871f182a6fa9626d93fb9
#
_entry.id   6076937df18871f182a6fa9626d93fb9
#
_cell.length_a   1.000
_cell.length_b   1.000
_cell.length_c   1.000
_cell.angle_alpha   90.00
_cell.angle_beta   90.00
_cell.angle_gamma   90.00
#
_symmetry.space_group_name_H-M   'P 1'
#
loop_
_entity.id
_entity.type
_entity.pdbx_description
1 polymer ?
#
loop_
_entity_poly.entity_id
_entity_poly.type
_entity_poly.pdbx_seq_one_letter_code
_entity_poly.pdbx_strand_id
1 'polypeptide(L)'
;RKFSSDELYKLVKDLAFNLHPQVFNKIKYLVIQSGTSLKGNSNTGSYDKDRLLSMLSVAKKWNLLSKEHNGDYIPSNLIKEKMKLGLDSINIAPEFGLIETLSYIDEGIDINKFWEICYNSKRWEKWVDKDFDPIKQKLDLIKICGHYVFSSKKFKKIKPNIDNIIKLNIKNKLNELFK
;
A
#
# COMPACT_ATOMS: atom_id res chain seq x y z
N ARG A 1 -15.03 -0.42 11.57
CA ARG A 1 -16.30 0.08 10.98
C ARG A 1 -16.16 0.11 9.45
N LYS A 2 -17.11 -0.50 8.73
CA LYS A 2 -17.15 -0.39 7.27
C LYS A 2 -17.81 0.95 6.91
N PHE A 3 -17.08 1.80 6.21
CA PHE A 3 -17.58 3.06 5.66
C PHE A 3 -18.54 2.76 4.48
N SER A 4 -19.75 3.30 4.48
CA SER A 4 -20.77 3.02 3.45
C SER A 4 -20.74 4.03 2.29
N SER A 5 -21.37 3.69 1.17
CA SER A 5 -21.55 4.62 0.05
C SER A 5 -22.40 5.84 0.43
N ASP A 6 -23.36 5.68 1.35
CA ASP A 6 -24.18 6.80 1.85
C ASP A 6 -23.34 7.75 2.72
N GLU A 7 -22.47 7.22 3.57
CA GLU A 7 -21.52 8.03 4.36
C GLU A 7 -20.57 8.78 3.43
N LEU A 8 -20.07 8.10 2.37
CA LEU A 8 -19.22 8.71 1.36
C LEU A 8 -19.96 9.84 0.63
N TYR A 9 -21.19 9.62 0.22
CA TYR A 9 -22.02 10.63 -0.44
C TYR A 9 -22.23 11.86 0.47
N LYS A 10 -22.59 11.63 1.74
CA LYS A 10 -22.74 12.72 2.72
C LYS A 10 -21.46 13.52 2.89
N LEU A 11 -20.31 12.85 3.01
CA LEU A 11 -19.01 13.51 3.12
C LEU A 11 -18.75 14.45 1.93
N VAL A 12 -18.94 13.95 0.69
CA VAL A 12 -18.69 14.78 -0.50
C VAL A 12 -19.68 15.94 -0.59
N LYS A 13 -20.95 15.70 -0.26
CA LYS A 13 -21.98 16.74 -0.19
C LYS A 13 -21.61 17.83 0.82
N ASP A 14 -21.15 17.44 2.02
CA ASP A 14 -20.76 18.38 3.06
C ASP A 14 -19.52 19.20 2.63
N LEU A 15 -18.55 18.56 1.98
CA LEU A 15 -17.39 19.27 1.41
C LEU A 15 -17.81 20.27 0.32
N ALA A 16 -18.70 19.87 -0.58
CA ALA A 16 -19.19 20.76 -1.65
C ALA A 16 -19.98 21.95 -1.10
N PHE A 17 -20.69 21.75 0.00
CA PHE A 17 -21.49 22.82 0.62
C PHE A 17 -20.63 23.79 1.46
N ASN A 18 -19.62 23.28 2.17
CA ASN A 18 -18.84 24.07 3.14
C ASN A 18 -17.54 24.66 2.58
N LEU A 19 -17.03 24.13 1.46
CA LEU A 19 -15.82 24.65 0.84
C LEU A 19 -16.16 25.72 -0.20
N HIS A 20 -15.27 26.72 -0.33
CA HIS A 20 -15.35 27.66 -1.45
C HIS A 20 -15.28 26.87 -2.78
N PRO A 21 -16.10 27.19 -3.80
CA PRO A 21 -16.16 26.43 -5.06
C PRO A 21 -14.81 26.23 -5.74
N GLN A 22 -13.93 27.24 -5.71
CA GLN A 22 -12.57 27.14 -6.26
C GLN A 22 -11.70 26.11 -5.51
N VAL A 23 -11.96 25.87 -4.22
CA VAL A 23 -11.24 24.85 -3.42
C VAL A 23 -11.82 23.48 -3.71
N PHE A 24 -13.15 23.33 -3.71
CA PHE A 24 -13.82 22.07 -4.05
C PHE A 24 -13.41 21.56 -5.44
N ASN A 25 -13.35 22.43 -6.43
CA ASN A 25 -12.94 22.10 -7.82
C ASN A 25 -11.49 21.62 -7.94
N LYS A 26 -10.66 21.76 -6.91
CA LYS A 26 -9.30 21.19 -6.86
C LYS A 26 -9.27 19.74 -6.37
N ILE A 27 -10.37 19.24 -5.80
CA ILE A 27 -10.50 17.83 -5.41
C ILE A 27 -10.63 17.03 -6.70
N LYS A 28 -9.68 16.13 -6.95
CA LYS A 28 -9.67 15.28 -8.14
C LYS A 28 -10.07 13.84 -7.83
N TYR A 29 -9.70 13.35 -6.65
CA TYR A 29 -9.89 11.97 -6.27
C TYR A 29 -10.74 11.84 -5.03
N LEU A 30 -11.64 10.86 -5.06
CA LEU A 30 -12.39 10.40 -3.91
C LEU A 30 -11.84 9.05 -3.46
N VAL A 31 -11.39 8.97 -2.21
CA VAL A 31 -10.91 7.70 -1.66
C VAL A 31 -12.11 6.81 -1.36
N ILE A 32 -12.11 5.63 -1.94
CA ILE A 32 -13.13 4.60 -1.77
C ILE A 32 -12.57 3.37 -1.06
N GLN A 33 -13.45 2.49 -0.61
CA GLN A 33 -13.10 1.24 0.07
C GLN A 33 -13.93 0.08 -0.47
N SER A 34 -13.29 -0.91 -1.07
CA SER A 34 -13.94 -2.13 -1.54
C SER A 34 -13.51 -3.40 -0.79
N GLY A 35 -12.93 -3.24 0.39
CA GLY A 35 -12.55 -4.35 1.25
C GLY A 35 -11.06 -4.61 1.34
N THR A 36 -10.20 -3.64 0.97
CA THR A 36 -8.74 -3.76 1.14
C THR A 36 -8.33 -3.48 2.59
N SER A 37 -7.40 -4.25 3.11
CA SER A 37 -6.83 -4.08 4.46
C SER A 37 -5.44 -4.70 4.52
N LEU A 38 -4.47 -3.97 5.08
CA LEU A 38 -3.09 -4.45 5.20
C LEU A 38 -2.77 -4.88 6.63
N LYS A 39 -2.12 -6.04 6.76
CA LYS A 39 -1.51 -6.50 8.00
C LYS A 39 -0.14 -7.13 7.68
N GLY A 40 0.94 -6.53 8.19
CA GLY A 40 2.29 -6.95 7.82
C GLY A 40 2.50 -6.92 6.31
N ASN A 41 2.86 -8.06 5.75
CA ASN A 41 3.13 -8.24 4.32
C ASN A 41 1.98 -8.96 3.58
N SER A 42 0.76 -8.77 4.03
CA SER A 42 -0.42 -9.39 3.40
C SER A 42 -1.60 -8.45 3.33
N ASN A 43 -2.47 -8.70 2.35
CA ASN A 43 -3.79 -8.08 2.29
C ASN A 43 -4.79 -9.02 2.96
N THR A 44 -5.33 -8.59 4.09
CA THR A 44 -6.30 -9.36 4.90
C THR A 44 -7.74 -8.93 4.63
N GLY A 45 -7.93 -8.04 3.67
CA GLY A 45 -9.25 -7.56 3.29
C GLY A 45 -10.07 -8.61 2.54
N SER A 46 -11.37 -8.43 2.58
CA SER A 46 -12.32 -9.23 1.80
C SER A 46 -12.95 -8.33 0.74
N TYR A 47 -12.65 -8.61 -0.52
CA TYR A 47 -13.18 -7.86 -1.66
C TYR A 47 -14.70 -7.97 -1.72
N ASP A 48 -15.34 -6.83 -1.89
CA ASP A 48 -16.79 -6.69 -2.01
C ASP A 48 -17.09 -5.87 -3.28
N LYS A 49 -17.54 -6.59 -4.32
CA LYS A 49 -17.81 -6.01 -5.64
C LYS A 49 -18.98 -5.02 -5.61
N ASP A 50 -20.05 -5.34 -4.90
CA ASP A 50 -21.24 -4.48 -4.84
C ASP A 50 -20.90 -3.17 -4.12
N ARG A 51 -20.07 -3.27 -3.08
CA ARG A 51 -19.52 -2.10 -2.39
C ARG A 51 -18.63 -1.27 -3.30
N LEU A 52 -17.78 -1.90 -4.12
CA LEU A 52 -16.97 -1.17 -5.11
C LEU A 52 -17.89 -0.38 -6.04
N LEU A 53 -18.87 -1.03 -6.66
CA LEU A 53 -19.78 -0.40 -7.61
C LEU A 53 -20.59 0.74 -6.98
N SER A 54 -21.10 0.56 -5.76
CA SER A 54 -21.85 1.60 -5.06
C SER A 54 -20.98 2.83 -4.75
N MET A 55 -19.71 2.63 -4.35
CA MET A 55 -18.80 3.75 -4.11
C MET A 55 -18.34 4.44 -5.39
N LEU A 56 -18.11 3.68 -6.48
CA LEU A 56 -17.80 4.25 -7.80
C LEU A 56 -18.95 5.13 -8.30
N SER A 57 -20.20 4.74 -8.04
CA SER A 57 -21.36 5.54 -8.42
C SER A 57 -21.37 6.91 -7.72
N VAL A 58 -20.93 6.96 -6.46
CA VAL A 58 -20.78 8.24 -5.73
C VAL A 58 -19.70 9.11 -6.38
N ALA A 59 -18.52 8.55 -6.66
CA ALA A 59 -17.45 9.32 -7.31
C ALA A 59 -17.92 9.88 -8.66
N LYS A 60 -18.55 9.05 -9.48
CA LYS A 60 -19.10 9.45 -10.80
C LYS A 60 -20.16 10.56 -10.68
N LYS A 61 -21.07 10.47 -9.70
CA LYS A 61 -22.11 11.48 -9.48
C LYS A 61 -21.54 12.88 -9.19
N TRP A 62 -20.37 12.95 -8.55
CA TRP A 62 -19.69 14.19 -8.23
C TRP A 62 -18.60 14.58 -9.24
N ASN A 63 -18.49 13.86 -10.35
CA ASN A 63 -17.45 14.04 -11.37
C ASN A 63 -16.03 14.00 -10.79
N LEU A 64 -15.81 13.08 -9.83
CA LEU A 64 -14.52 12.83 -9.18
C LEU A 64 -13.97 11.48 -9.63
N LEU A 65 -12.65 11.39 -9.74
CA LEU A 65 -11.97 10.13 -9.95
C LEU A 65 -11.95 9.31 -8.65
N SER A 66 -12.07 8.00 -8.77
CA SER A 66 -12.01 7.07 -7.66
C SER A 66 -10.59 6.62 -7.37
N LYS A 67 -10.25 6.45 -6.09
CA LYS A 67 -8.95 5.94 -5.64
C LYS A 67 -9.13 4.98 -4.49
N GLU A 68 -8.57 3.78 -4.59
CA GLU A 68 -8.52 2.85 -3.48
C GLU A 68 -7.13 2.78 -2.85
N HIS A 69 -7.06 2.76 -1.52
CA HIS A 69 -5.82 2.56 -0.77
C HIS A 69 -5.59 1.09 -0.45
N ASN A 70 -4.39 0.75 0.01
CA ASN A 70 -4.03 -0.62 0.41
C ASN A 70 -4.21 -1.65 -0.70
N GLY A 71 -3.80 -1.31 -1.92
CA GLY A 71 -3.80 -2.22 -3.06
C GLY A 71 -2.64 -3.22 -3.07
N ASP A 72 -1.80 -3.17 -2.04
CA ASP A 72 -0.65 -4.05 -1.88
C ASP A 72 -1.07 -5.50 -1.68
N TYR A 73 -0.30 -6.43 -2.20
CA TYR A 73 -0.48 -7.89 -2.04
C TYR A 73 -1.81 -8.43 -2.56
N ILE A 74 -2.51 -7.66 -3.38
CA ILE A 74 -3.72 -8.11 -4.08
C ILE A 74 -3.29 -8.82 -5.36
N PRO A 75 -3.90 -9.97 -5.72
CA PRO A 75 -3.65 -10.63 -6.99
C PRO A 75 -3.91 -9.68 -8.18
N SER A 76 -3.02 -9.71 -9.17
CA SER A 76 -3.10 -8.79 -10.32
C SER A 76 -4.40 -8.91 -11.12
N ASN A 77 -4.97 -10.12 -11.22
CA ASN A 77 -6.27 -10.34 -11.85
C ASN A 77 -7.41 -9.57 -11.12
N LEU A 78 -7.36 -9.50 -9.80
CA LEU A 78 -8.36 -8.75 -9.02
C LEU A 78 -8.19 -7.23 -9.19
N ILE A 79 -6.94 -6.75 -9.25
CA ILE A 79 -6.67 -5.33 -9.57
C ILE A 79 -7.23 -4.99 -10.95
N LYS A 80 -6.97 -5.84 -11.96
CA LYS A 80 -7.50 -5.67 -13.32
C LYS A 80 -9.03 -5.70 -13.35
N GLU A 81 -9.67 -6.58 -12.58
CA GLU A 81 -11.12 -6.61 -12.45
C GLU A 81 -11.67 -5.29 -11.90
N LYS A 82 -11.09 -4.77 -10.81
CA LYS A 82 -11.49 -3.49 -10.22
C LYS A 82 -11.36 -2.33 -11.21
N MET A 83 -10.25 -2.28 -11.96
CA MET A 83 -10.04 -1.26 -12.98
C MET A 83 -11.05 -1.38 -14.12
N LYS A 84 -11.36 -2.60 -14.59
CA LYS A 84 -12.41 -2.85 -15.59
C LYS A 84 -13.81 -2.43 -15.11
N LEU A 85 -14.08 -2.51 -13.82
CA LEU A 85 -15.33 -2.06 -13.21
C LEU A 85 -15.41 -0.53 -13.04
N GLY A 86 -14.32 0.20 -13.32
CA GLY A 86 -14.29 1.66 -13.32
C GLY A 86 -13.54 2.28 -12.16
N LEU A 87 -12.71 1.52 -11.41
CA LEU A 87 -11.77 2.12 -10.47
C LEU A 87 -10.67 2.85 -11.24
N ASP A 88 -10.47 4.15 -10.95
CA ASP A 88 -9.51 4.97 -11.71
C ASP A 88 -8.07 4.86 -11.19
N SER A 89 -7.89 4.57 -9.90
CA SER A 89 -6.57 4.53 -9.27
C SER A 89 -6.54 3.61 -8.06
N ILE A 90 -5.38 2.95 -7.86
CA ILE A 90 -5.11 2.15 -6.67
C ILE A 90 -3.71 2.47 -6.15
N ASN A 91 -3.55 2.62 -4.83
CA ASN A 91 -2.26 2.84 -4.21
C ASN A 91 -1.62 1.51 -3.83
N ILE A 92 -0.39 1.34 -4.29
CA ILE A 92 0.51 0.24 -3.93
C ILE A 92 1.82 0.88 -3.49
N ALA A 93 2.29 0.62 -2.26
CA ALA A 93 3.53 1.21 -1.74
C ALA A 93 4.34 0.24 -0.87
N PRO A 94 3.84 -0.33 0.25
CA PRO A 94 4.59 -1.30 1.05
C PRO A 94 5.08 -2.51 0.26
N GLU A 95 4.33 -2.99 -0.72
CA GLU A 95 4.72 -4.12 -1.57
C GLU A 95 5.99 -3.82 -2.40
N PHE A 96 6.12 -2.60 -2.93
CA PHE A 96 7.36 -2.18 -3.60
C PHE A 96 8.53 -2.08 -2.62
N GLY A 97 8.28 -1.62 -1.40
CA GLY A 97 9.27 -1.62 -0.33
C GLY A 97 9.70 -3.03 0.09
N LEU A 98 8.78 -4.00 0.07
CA LEU A 98 9.12 -5.41 0.28
C LEU A 98 9.95 -5.97 -0.87
N ILE A 99 9.62 -5.67 -2.13
CA ILE A 99 10.41 -6.10 -3.31
C ILE A 99 11.85 -5.58 -3.18
N GLU A 100 12.03 -4.32 -2.83
CA GLU A 100 13.36 -3.75 -2.57
C GLU A 100 14.08 -4.46 -1.41
N THR A 101 13.37 -4.71 -0.30
CA THR A 101 13.90 -5.44 0.86
C THR A 101 14.39 -6.83 0.48
N LEU A 102 13.57 -7.59 -0.28
CA LEU A 102 13.92 -8.92 -0.76
C LEU A 102 15.12 -8.88 -1.71
N SER A 103 15.19 -7.90 -2.60
CA SER A 103 16.35 -7.73 -3.48
C SER A 103 17.66 -7.57 -2.69
N TYR A 104 17.67 -6.82 -1.59
CA TYR A 104 18.84 -6.72 -0.72
C TYR A 104 19.17 -8.04 -0.03
N ILE A 105 18.17 -8.80 0.39
CA ILE A 105 18.36 -10.13 1.03
C ILE A 105 18.97 -11.12 0.04
N ASP A 106 18.40 -11.19 -1.17
CA ASP A 106 18.82 -12.12 -2.23
C ASP A 106 20.25 -11.82 -2.73
N GLU A 107 20.65 -10.55 -2.71
CA GLU A 107 21.99 -10.09 -3.08
C GLU A 107 22.99 -10.07 -1.91
N GLY A 108 22.66 -10.74 -0.80
CA GLY A 108 23.59 -11.07 0.26
C GLY A 108 23.91 -9.96 1.25
N ILE A 109 22.99 -9.03 1.49
CA ILE A 109 23.16 -8.05 2.58
C ILE A 109 23.38 -8.78 3.91
N ASP A 110 24.19 -8.19 4.80
CA ASP A 110 24.37 -8.70 6.17
C ASP A 110 23.06 -8.67 6.94
N ILE A 111 22.41 -9.83 7.04
CA ILE A 111 21.09 -10.01 7.66
C ILE A 111 21.09 -9.57 9.13
N ASN A 112 22.17 -9.83 9.87
CA ASN A 112 22.22 -9.46 11.28
C ASN A 112 22.30 -7.94 11.46
N LYS A 113 23.11 -7.25 10.67
CA LYS A 113 23.16 -5.78 10.70
C LYS A 113 21.87 -5.15 10.20
N PHE A 114 21.24 -5.72 9.16
CA PHE A 114 19.98 -5.21 8.66
C PHE A 114 18.87 -5.40 9.70
N TRP A 115 18.78 -6.58 10.30
CA TRP A 115 17.87 -6.85 11.40
C TRP A 115 18.07 -5.89 12.58
N GLU A 116 19.31 -5.65 13.01
CA GLU A 116 19.62 -4.73 14.11
C GLU A 116 19.09 -3.31 13.83
N ILE A 117 19.27 -2.82 12.60
CA ILE A 117 18.77 -1.50 12.18
C ILE A 117 17.23 -1.49 12.22
N CYS A 118 16.58 -2.53 11.69
CA CYS A 118 15.14 -2.67 11.70
C CYS A 118 14.59 -2.78 13.14
N TYR A 119 15.18 -3.64 13.96
CA TYR A 119 14.79 -3.86 15.35
C TYR A 119 14.85 -2.56 16.16
N ASN A 120 15.96 -1.83 16.07
CA ASN A 120 16.15 -0.56 16.79
C ASN A 120 15.26 0.57 16.27
N SER A 121 14.71 0.46 15.07
CA SER A 121 13.78 1.46 14.52
C SER A 121 12.43 1.48 15.22
N LYS A 122 12.03 0.38 15.86
CA LYS A 122 10.72 0.16 16.49
C LYS A 122 9.52 0.29 15.54
N ARG A 123 9.76 0.45 14.23
CA ARG A 123 8.67 0.67 13.25
C ARG A 123 7.88 -0.58 12.91
N TRP A 124 8.37 -1.75 13.29
CA TRP A 124 7.72 -3.04 13.12
C TRP A 124 6.61 -3.31 14.16
N GLU A 125 6.68 -2.72 15.37
CA GLU A 125 5.82 -3.03 16.52
C GLU A 125 4.32 -2.91 16.21
N LYS A 126 3.91 -1.93 15.43
CA LYS A 126 2.50 -1.73 15.04
C LYS A 126 1.94 -2.71 14.02
N TRP A 127 2.80 -3.53 13.41
CA TRP A 127 2.44 -4.43 12.31
C TRP A 127 2.42 -5.90 12.69
N VAL A 128 2.80 -6.22 13.93
CA VAL A 128 2.93 -7.59 14.42
C VAL A 128 1.94 -7.87 15.53
N ASP A 129 1.65 -9.14 15.73
CA ASP A 129 0.82 -9.60 16.86
C ASP A 129 1.64 -9.69 18.16
N LYS A 130 0.95 -9.88 19.28
CA LYS A 130 1.56 -9.91 20.62
C LYS A 130 2.52 -11.08 20.84
N ASP A 131 2.34 -12.15 20.07
CA ASP A 131 3.14 -13.39 20.09
C ASP A 131 4.35 -13.36 19.13
N PHE A 132 4.52 -12.26 18.38
CA PHE A 132 5.66 -12.10 17.50
C PHE A 132 6.98 -11.98 18.27
N ASP A 133 7.92 -12.90 17.99
CA ASP A 133 9.27 -12.87 18.56
C ASP A 133 10.27 -12.22 17.60
N PRO A 134 10.63 -10.95 17.81
CA PRO A 134 11.50 -10.23 16.89
C PRO A 134 12.94 -10.78 16.83
N ILE A 135 13.35 -11.59 17.80
CA ILE A 135 14.69 -12.20 17.85
C ILE A 135 14.72 -13.50 17.06
N LYS A 136 13.67 -14.33 17.21
CA LYS A 136 13.56 -15.60 16.48
C LYS A 136 13.13 -15.39 15.02
N GLN A 137 12.30 -14.40 14.77
CA GLN A 137 11.69 -14.09 13.46
C GLN A 137 12.39 -12.91 12.76
N LYS A 138 13.74 -12.94 12.72
CA LYS A 138 14.56 -11.84 12.18
C LYS A 138 14.20 -11.46 10.74
N LEU A 139 14.05 -12.46 9.86
CA LEU A 139 13.73 -12.22 8.45
C LEU A 139 12.34 -11.63 8.28
N ASP A 140 11.37 -12.10 9.05
CA ASP A 140 10.01 -11.57 8.99
C ASP A 140 9.96 -10.12 9.47
N LEU A 141 10.70 -9.80 10.53
CA LEU A 141 10.86 -8.43 10.99
C LEU A 141 11.47 -7.53 9.91
N ILE A 142 12.53 -7.99 9.23
CA ILE A 142 13.15 -7.24 8.12
C ILE A 142 12.13 -7.03 6.98
N LYS A 143 11.41 -8.08 6.57
CA LYS A 143 10.39 -7.99 5.51
C LYS A 143 9.29 -6.99 5.85
N ILE A 144 8.86 -6.94 7.12
CA ILE A 144 7.81 -6.04 7.58
C ILE A 144 8.27 -4.58 7.60
N CYS A 145 9.51 -4.30 8.01
CA CYS A 145 9.92 -2.93 8.27
C CYS A 145 11.18 -2.46 7.53
N GLY A 146 11.81 -3.27 6.69
CA GLY A 146 13.04 -2.92 5.97
C GLY A 146 12.95 -1.60 5.22
N HIS A 147 11.86 -1.39 4.50
CA HIS A 147 11.63 -0.16 3.73
C HIS A 147 11.57 1.12 4.58
N TYR A 148 11.27 1.03 5.88
CA TYR A 148 11.26 2.21 6.75
C TYR A 148 12.66 2.71 7.13
N VAL A 149 13.71 1.89 6.92
CA VAL A 149 15.07 2.22 7.33
C VAL A 149 16.00 2.54 6.16
N PHE A 150 15.58 2.43 4.91
CA PHE A 150 16.40 2.65 3.71
C PHE A 150 17.05 4.04 3.65
N SER A 151 16.38 5.07 4.15
CA SER A 151 16.92 6.43 4.20
C SER A 151 17.94 6.64 5.33
N SER A 152 18.05 5.71 6.30
CA SER A 152 18.92 5.87 7.46
C SER A 152 20.41 5.81 7.09
N LYS A 153 21.22 6.60 7.81
CA LYS A 153 22.67 6.57 7.64
C LYS A 153 23.28 5.18 7.91
N LYS A 154 22.69 4.42 8.87
CA LYS A 154 23.15 3.06 9.21
C LYS A 154 22.93 2.09 8.05
N PHE A 155 21.73 2.09 7.46
CA PHE A 155 21.40 1.24 6.32
C PHE A 155 22.26 1.56 5.09
N LYS A 156 22.45 2.84 4.77
CA LYS A 156 23.28 3.29 3.64
C LYS A 156 24.73 2.82 3.71
N LYS A 157 25.26 2.49 4.91
CA LYS A 157 26.62 1.96 5.09
C LYS A 157 26.73 0.45 4.80
N ILE A 158 25.63 -0.28 4.85
CA ILE A 158 25.62 -1.74 4.68
C ILE A 158 24.95 -2.19 3.36
N LYS A 159 24.17 -1.32 2.73
CA LYS A 159 23.47 -1.68 1.49
C LYS A 159 24.44 -1.98 0.35
N PRO A 160 24.29 -3.10 -0.38
CA PRO A 160 25.02 -3.32 -1.61
C PRO A 160 24.51 -2.36 -2.72
N ASN A 161 25.33 -2.17 -3.74
CA ASN A 161 24.95 -1.36 -4.91
C ASN A 161 24.22 -2.24 -5.95
N ILE A 162 22.90 -2.37 -5.80
CA ILE A 162 22.04 -3.23 -6.61
C ILE A 162 20.88 -2.48 -7.26
N ASP A 163 21.03 -1.18 -7.46
CA ASP A 163 19.93 -0.32 -7.95
C ASP A 163 19.31 -0.81 -9.27
N ASN A 164 20.11 -1.43 -10.16
CA ASN A 164 19.59 -2.00 -11.42
C ASN A 164 18.72 -3.25 -11.20
N ILE A 165 19.07 -4.10 -10.23
CA ILE A 165 18.30 -5.29 -9.86
C ILE A 165 16.97 -4.86 -9.27
N ILE A 166 16.98 -3.91 -8.35
CA ILE A 166 15.77 -3.36 -7.73
C ILE A 166 14.85 -2.77 -8.80
N LYS A 167 15.39 -1.96 -9.73
CA LYS A 167 14.61 -1.40 -10.84
C LYS A 167 13.98 -2.48 -11.72
N LEU A 168 14.72 -3.56 -12.01
CA LEU A 168 14.21 -4.68 -12.79
C LEU A 168 13.06 -5.39 -12.06
N ASN A 169 13.24 -5.69 -10.77
CA ASN A 169 12.22 -6.37 -9.97
C ASN A 169 10.94 -5.54 -9.85
N ILE A 170 11.06 -4.22 -9.61
CA ILE A 170 9.91 -3.31 -9.59
C ILE A 170 9.24 -3.25 -10.97
N LYS A 171 10.01 -3.17 -12.06
CA LYS A 171 9.48 -3.19 -13.44
C LYS A 171 8.72 -4.47 -13.74
N ASN A 172 9.22 -5.62 -13.29
CA ASN A 172 8.54 -6.91 -13.46
C ASN A 172 7.19 -6.90 -12.74
N LYS A 173 7.13 -6.40 -11.51
CA LYS A 173 5.87 -6.26 -10.77
C LYS A 173 4.90 -5.31 -11.47
N LEU A 174 5.35 -4.17 -11.96
CA LEU A 174 4.51 -3.24 -12.73
C LEU A 174 3.98 -3.89 -14.01
N ASN A 175 4.81 -4.66 -14.73
CA ASN A 175 4.36 -5.40 -15.91
C ASN A 175 3.29 -6.46 -15.55
N GLU A 176 3.39 -7.14 -14.42
CA GLU A 176 2.37 -8.09 -13.95
C GLU A 176 1.03 -7.39 -13.69
N LEU A 177 1.07 -6.19 -13.13
CA LEU A 177 -0.12 -5.42 -12.80
C LEU A 177 -0.82 -4.84 -14.04
N PHE A 178 -0.08 -4.45 -15.09
CA PHE A 178 -0.59 -3.69 -16.22
C PHE A 178 -0.61 -4.44 -17.57
N LYS A 179 -0.04 -5.63 -17.65
CA LYS A 179 -0.17 -6.52 -18.81
C LYS A 179 -1.26 -7.56 -18.57
#